data_f337d9c2b9b4e05e22c84b7db4aa3292
#
_entry.id   f337d9c2b9b4e05e22c84b7db4aa3292
#
_cell.length_a   1.000
_cell.length_b   1.000
_cell.length_c   1.000
_cell.angle_alpha   90.00
_cell.angle_beta   90.00
_cell.angle_gamma   90.00
#
_symmetry.space_group_name_H-M   'P 1'
#
loop_
_entity.id
_entity.type
_entity.pdbx_description
1 polymer ?
#
loop_
_entity_poly.entity_id
_entity_poly.type
_entity_poly.pdbx_seq_one_letter_code
_entity_poly.pdbx_strand_id
1 'polypeptide(L)'
;MSSHKSHIPNSLNEHWMPFSANRDFKKNPRLITSAKGVYLTTHEGKTLIDASSGLFCNPLGHGREEIIQAISKQLRELDYTLPFNQGYGGSFQLATRIAKHTPEDLNKIFYTICGSTAVESAIKIAMAYHAAKGDKKRFRFVGRD
;
A
#
# COMPACT_ATOMS: atom_id res chain seq x y z
N MET A 1 9.91 0.69 -34.82
CA MET A 1 9.82 1.87 -33.94
C MET A 1 8.35 2.22 -33.79
N SER A 2 7.71 1.77 -32.72
CA SER A 2 6.30 2.07 -32.44
C SER A 2 6.21 3.51 -31.95
N SER A 3 5.47 4.36 -32.63
CA SER A 3 5.20 5.73 -32.23
C SER A 3 4.37 5.69 -30.94
N HIS A 4 5.03 5.89 -29.81
CA HIS A 4 4.32 6.20 -28.56
C HIS A 4 3.69 7.59 -28.73
N LYS A 5 2.49 7.64 -29.31
CA LYS A 5 1.67 8.85 -29.23
C LYS A 5 1.42 9.13 -27.75
N SER A 6 1.74 10.33 -27.32
CA SER A 6 1.44 10.83 -25.97
C SER A 6 -0.06 10.65 -25.72
N HIS A 7 -0.45 9.66 -24.94
CA HIS A 7 -1.86 9.36 -24.74
C HIS A 7 -2.30 9.95 -23.40
N ILE A 8 -2.87 11.15 -23.48
CA ILE A 8 -3.65 11.71 -22.36
C ILE A 8 -5.07 11.16 -22.52
N PRO A 9 -5.60 10.41 -21.53
CA PRO A 9 -6.81 9.61 -21.69
C PRO A 9 -8.09 10.45 -21.82
N ASN A 10 -8.11 11.65 -21.22
CA ASN A 10 -9.27 12.55 -21.20
C ASN A 10 -8.84 13.97 -20.78
N SER A 11 -9.78 14.82 -20.35
CA SER A 11 -9.54 16.16 -19.85
C SER A 11 -8.79 16.22 -18.51
N LEU A 12 -8.67 15.10 -17.79
CA LEU A 12 -8.12 14.96 -16.42
C LEU A 12 -8.89 15.75 -15.33
N ASN A 13 -10.01 16.38 -15.67
CA ASN A 13 -10.69 17.31 -14.74
C ASN A 13 -11.33 16.61 -13.55
N GLU A 14 -11.89 15.43 -13.75
CA GLU A 14 -12.70 14.72 -12.77
C GLU A 14 -11.86 14.11 -11.64
N HIS A 15 -10.57 13.87 -11.88
CA HIS A 15 -9.71 13.29 -10.86
C HIS A 15 -9.05 14.37 -10.00
N TRP A 16 -9.36 14.37 -8.71
CA TRP A 16 -8.67 15.18 -7.72
C TRP A 16 -7.52 14.37 -7.11
N MET A 17 -6.30 14.68 -7.52
CA MET A 17 -5.10 14.01 -7.02
C MET A 17 -4.73 14.51 -5.62
N PRO A 18 -4.45 13.61 -4.67
CA PRO A 18 -3.96 13.99 -3.35
C PRO A 18 -2.53 14.55 -3.44
N PHE A 19 -2.16 15.41 -2.50
CA PHE A 19 -0.81 16.00 -2.36
C PHE A 19 -0.26 16.63 -3.64
N SER A 20 -1.11 17.15 -4.50
CA SER A 20 -0.73 17.69 -5.80
C SER A 20 -1.35 19.06 -6.04
N ALA A 21 -0.61 19.98 -6.62
CA ALA A 21 -1.14 21.22 -7.20
C ALA A 21 -1.90 20.87 -8.49
N ASN A 22 -3.17 20.44 -8.35
CA ASN A 22 -3.95 19.84 -9.44
C ASN A 22 -4.04 20.69 -10.70
N ARG A 23 -4.24 22.01 -10.56
CA ARG A 23 -4.35 22.92 -11.72
C ARG A 23 -3.07 22.92 -12.55
N ASP A 24 -1.90 22.98 -11.88
CA ASP A 24 -0.60 23.04 -12.57
C ASP A 24 -0.22 21.69 -13.12
N PHE A 25 -0.45 20.61 -12.37
CA PHE A 25 -0.23 19.25 -12.85
C PHE A 25 -1.02 18.96 -14.14
N LYS A 26 -2.30 19.34 -14.19
CA LYS A 26 -3.19 19.08 -15.35
C LYS A 26 -2.84 19.87 -16.60
N LYS A 27 -2.13 21.00 -16.46
CA LYS A 27 -1.59 21.73 -17.62
C LYS A 27 -0.42 21.02 -18.32
N ASN A 28 0.38 20.31 -17.52
CA ASN A 28 1.53 19.55 -18.03
C ASN A 28 1.68 18.25 -17.25
N PRO A 29 0.80 17.26 -17.49
CA PRO A 29 0.69 16.07 -16.69
C PRO A 29 1.86 15.12 -16.95
N ARG A 30 2.47 14.62 -15.87
CA ARG A 30 3.44 13.52 -15.95
C ARG A 30 2.69 12.20 -15.67
N LEU A 31 2.15 11.59 -16.72
CA LEU A 31 1.46 10.30 -16.61
C LEU A 31 2.46 9.16 -16.79
N ILE A 32 2.41 8.18 -15.90
CA ILE A 32 3.21 6.97 -16.02
C ILE A 32 2.39 5.92 -16.75
N THR A 33 2.96 5.33 -17.79
CA THR A 33 2.28 4.37 -18.68
C THR A 33 2.78 2.94 -18.49
N SER A 34 4.02 2.78 -18.01
CA SER A 34 4.59 1.47 -17.72
C SER A 34 5.72 1.57 -16.71
N ALA A 35 6.08 0.43 -16.12
CA ALA A 35 7.19 0.35 -15.20
C ALA A 35 7.87 -1.02 -15.28
N LYS A 36 9.19 -1.08 -15.09
CA LYS A 36 9.97 -2.32 -15.00
C LYS A 36 11.21 -2.13 -14.13
N GLY A 37 11.41 -3.01 -13.16
CA GLY A 37 12.50 -2.88 -12.19
C GLY A 37 12.38 -1.55 -11.44
N VAL A 38 13.38 -0.70 -11.53
CA VAL A 38 13.42 0.63 -10.92
C VAL A 38 13.02 1.76 -11.89
N TYR A 39 12.61 1.42 -13.11
CA TYR A 39 12.35 2.41 -14.13
C TYR A 39 10.85 2.58 -14.39
N LEU A 40 10.44 3.84 -14.50
CA LEU A 40 9.10 4.27 -14.91
C LEU A 40 9.18 4.88 -16.31
N THR A 41 8.17 4.64 -17.14
CA THR A 41 8.05 5.27 -18.46
C THR A 41 6.88 6.24 -18.45
N THR A 42 7.12 7.48 -18.86
CA THR A 42 6.06 8.49 -18.98
C THR A 42 5.27 8.32 -20.29
N HIS A 43 4.12 8.97 -20.39
CA HIS A 43 3.32 9.04 -21.61
C HIS A 43 4.04 9.69 -22.80
N GLU A 44 5.09 10.48 -22.53
CA GLU A 44 5.98 11.06 -23.54
C GLU A 44 7.14 10.12 -23.95
N GLY A 45 7.20 8.92 -23.36
CA GLY A 45 8.28 7.95 -23.60
C GLY A 45 9.57 8.22 -22.81
N LYS A 46 9.59 9.18 -21.89
CA LYS A 46 10.74 9.44 -21.02
C LYS A 46 10.87 8.38 -19.94
N THR A 47 12.10 7.96 -19.68
CA THR A 47 12.41 7.03 -18.58
C THR A 47 12.82 7.82 -17.34
N LEU A 48 12.22 7.46 -16.20
CA LEU A 48 12.50 8.00 -14.87
C LEU A 48 12.91 6.87 -13.93
N ILE A 49 13.68 7.19 -12.90
CA ILE A 49 13.99 6.27 -11.80
C ILE A 49 12.94 6.45 -10.69
N ASP A 50 12.34 5.36 -10.25
CA ASP A 50 11.50 5.33 -9.05
C ASP A 50 12.40 5.23 -7.80
N ALA A 51 12.94 6.36 -7.38
CA ALA A 51 13.80 6.43 -6.20
C ALA A 51 13.05 6.31 -4.86
N SER A 52 11.73 6.34 -4.89
CA SER A 52 10.86 6.23 -3.71
C SER A 52 10.23 4.85 -3.55
N SER A 53 10.43 3.94 -4.49
CA SER A 53 9.77 2.62 -4.54
C SER A 53 8.25 2.72 -4.39
N GLY A 54 7.63 3.68 -5.10
CA GLY A 54 6.19 3.94 -4.99
C GLY A 54 5.76 4.29 -3.56
N LEU A 55 6.54 5.12 -2.86
CA LEU A 55 6.38 5.47 -1.44
C LEU A 55 6.39 4.21 -0.54
N PHE A 56 7.45 3.41 -0.68
CA PHE A 56 7.71 2.15 0.06
C PHE A 56 6.76 0.99 -0.25
N CYS A 57 5.86 1.14 -1.22
CA CYS A 57 4.90 0.09 -1.57
C CYS A 57 5.44 -0.93 -2.56
N ASN A 58 6.57 -0.65 -3.22
CA ASN A 58 7.17 -1.53 -4.23
C ASN A 58 8.69 -1.69 -4.09
N PRO A 59 9.19 -2.17 -2.94
CA PRO A 59 10.63 -2.26 -2.67
C PRO A 59 11.34 -3.31 -3.51
N LEU A 60 10.63 -4.27 -4.09
CA LEU A 60 11.21 -5.34 -4.93
C LEU A 60 11.33 -4.94 -6.41
N GLY A 61 10.87 -3.75 -6.78
CA GLY A 61 10.82 -3.27 -8.14
C GLY A 61 9.58 -3.72 -8.92
N HIS A 62 9.32 -3.01 -10.02
CA HIS A 62 8.14 -3.20 -10.86
C HIS A 62 8.25 -4.41 -11.77
N GLY A 63 7.12 -5.04 -12.09
CA GLY A 63 7.01 -6.11 -13.09
C GLY A 63 7.72 -7.40 -12.69
N ARG A 64 7.72 -7.75 -11.40
CA ARG A 64 8.23 -9.03 -10.91
C ARG A 64 7.29 -10.15 -11.29
N GLU A 65 7.72 -10.98 -12.23
CA GLU A 65 6.87 -12.01 -12.83
C GLU A 65 6.36 -13.03 -11.81
N GLU A 66 7.20 -13.44 -10.86
CA GLU A 66 6.82 -14.37 -9.80
C GLU A 66 5.70 -13.82 -8.89
N ILE A 67 5.67 -12.50 -8.67
CA ILE A 67 4.60 -11.84 -7.89
C ILE A 67 3.33 -11.75 -8.72
N ILE A 68 3.45 -11.35 -9.98
CA ILE A 68 2.31 -11.25 -10.91
C ILE A 68 1.61 -12.60 -11.04
N GLN A 69 2.36 -13.68 -11.23
CA GLN A 69 1.82 -15.03 -11.34
C GLN A 69 1.14 -15.49 -10.05
N ALA A 70 1.76 -15.23 -8.89
CA ALA A 70 1.19 -15.59 -7.59
C ALA A 70 -0.14 -14.86 -7.33
N ILE A 71 -0.19 -13.55 -7.61
CA ILE A 71 -1.42 -12.74 -7.47
C ILE A 71 -2.48 -13.23 -8.46
N SER A 72 -2.13 -13.45 -9.72
CA SER A 72 -3.07 -13.90 -10.75
C SER A 72 -3.66 -15.27 -10.43
N LYS A 73 -2.84 -16.19 -9.90
CA LYS A 73 -3.30 -17.51 -9.45
C LYS A 73 -4.30 -17.35 -8.31
N GLN A 74 -3.94 -16.56 -7.29
CA GLN A 74 -4.78 -16.38 -6.12
C GLN A 74 -6.13 -15.74 -6.46
N LEU A 75 -6.16 -14.73 -7.34
CA LEU A 75 -7.39 -14.07 -7.77
C LEU A 75 -8.35 -15.00 -8.52
N ARG A 76 -7.82 -16.01 -9.22
CA ARG A 76 -8.66 -17.02 -9.90
C ARG A 76 -9.21 -18.07 -8.93
N GLU A 77 -8.51 -18.34 -7.86
CA GLU A 77 -8.89 -19.34 -6.84
C GLU A 77 -9.86 -18.75 -5.83
N LEU A 78 -9.51 -17.59 -5.27
CA LEU A 78 -10.30 -16.84 -4.30
C LEU A 78 -9.84 -15.39 -4.32
N ASP A 79 -10.67 -14.50 -4.85
CA ASP A 79 -10.42 -13.06 -4.97
C ASP A 79 -10.73 -12.31 -3.67
N TYR A 80 -11.78 -12.72 -2.96
CA TYR A 80 -12.23 -12.10 -1.72
C TYR A 80 -12.96 -13.09 -0.80
N THR A 81 -12.84 -12.90 0.50
CA THR A 81 -13.68 -13.53 1.51
C THR A 81 -13.99 -12.56 2.65
N LEU A 82 -15.20 -12.66 3.19
CA LEU A 82 -15.62 -11.83 4.30
C LEU A 82 -14.82 -12.19 5.57
N PRO A 83 -14.19 -11.24 6.27
CA PRO A 83 -13.36 -11.54 7.45
C PRO A 83 -14.16 -11.75 8.76
N PHE A 84 -15.50 -11.74 8.72
CA PHE A 84 -16.34 -11.89 9.90
C PHE A 84 -16.73 -13.36 10.09
N ASN A 85 -16.11 -14.02 11.07
CA ASN A 85 -16.25 -15.44 11.35
C ASN A 85 -15.91 -16.37 10.18
N GLN A 86 -15.22 -15.83 9.17
CA GLN A 86 -14.64 -16.55 8.05
C GLN A 86 -13.17 -16.19 7.94
N GLY A 87 -12.38 -17.02 7.32
CA GLY A 87 -10.95 -16.77 7.22
C GLY A 87 -10.36 -17.31 5.92
N TYR A 88 -9.29 -16.68 5.48
CA TYR A 88 -8.46 -17.16 4.39
C TYR A 88 -7.19 -17.79 4.94
N GLY A 89 -6.91 -19.04 4.58
CA GLY A 89 -5.75 -19.78 5.09
C GLY A 89 -4.40 -19.10 4.84
N GLY A 90 -4.26 -18.40 3.70
CA GLY A 90 -3.05 -17.66 3.37
C GLY A 90 -2.74 -16.51 4.33
N SER A 91 -3.75 -15.84 4.89
CA SER A 91 -3.52 -14.77 5.89
C SER A 91 -2.91 -15.32 7.18
N PHE A 92 -3.35 -16.49 7.64
CA PHE A 92 -2.77 -17.15 8.81
C PHE A 92 -1.33 -17.63 8.54
N GLN A 93 -1.08 -18.17 7.35
CA GLN A 93 0.29 -18.56 6.95
C GLN A 93 1.22 -17.35 6.89
N LEU A 94 0.76 -16.23 6.34
CA LEU A 94 1.53 -14.98 6.30
C LEU A 94 1.80 -14.47 7.72
N ALA A 95 0.80 -14.47 8.62
CA ALA A 95 0.98 -14.07 10.01
C ALA A 95 2.06 -14.91 10.69
N THR A 96 2.06 -16.23 10.50
CA THR A 96 3.08 -17.12 11.02
C THR A 96 4.49 -16.79 10.49
N ARG A 97 4.59 -16.41 9.21
CA ARG A 97 5.89 -16.00 8.63
C ARG A 97 6.36 -14.66 9.19
N ILE A 98 5.49 -13.69 9.31
CA ILE A 98 5.83 -12.36 9.89
C ILE A 98 6.27 -12.52 11.34
N ALA A 99 5.55 -13.31 12.15
CA ALA A 99 5.86 -13.54 13.56
C ALA A 99 7.26 -14.12 13.80
N LYS A 100 7.87 -14.79 12.80
CA LYS A 100 9.26 -15.26 12.89
C LYS A 100 10.31 -14.14 12.81
N HIS A 101 9.92 -12.96 12.37
CA HIS A 101 10.78 -11.79 12.18
C HIS A 101 10.52 -10.67 13.19
N THR A 102 9.53 -10.87 14.07
CA THR A 102 9.21 -9.93 15.16
C THR A 102 9.81 -10.43 16.47
N PRO A 103 10.01 -9.55 17.49
CA PRO A 103 10.35 -9.96 18.83
C PRO A 103 9.37 -11.00 19.39
N GLU A 104 9.82 -11.90 20.27
CA GLU A 104 9.07 -13.09 20.72
C GLU A 104 7.69 -12.81 21.28
N ASP A 105 7.52 -11.69 21.97
CA ASP A 105 6.25 -11.25 22.57
C ASP A 105 5.34 -10.49 21.60
N LEU A 106 5.86 -10.06 20.42
CA LEU A 106 5.11 -9.37 19.37
C LEU A 106 4.64 -10.31 18.25
N ASN A 107 3.99 -11.40 18.61
CA ASN A 107 3.61 -12.48 17.69
C ASN A 107 2.15 -12.46 17.22
N LYS A 108 1.41 -11.38 17.48
CA LYS A 108 0.02 -11.19 17.02
C LYS A 108 0.00 -10.17 15.90
N ILE A 109 -0.43 -10.60 14.72
CA ILE A 109 -0.43 -9.80 13.52
C ILE A 109 -1.85 -9.31 13.23
N PHE A 110 -2.00 -8.00 13.09
CA PHE A 110 -3.24 -7.35 12.70
C PHE A 110 -3.04 -6.63 11.37
N TYR A 111 -3.75 -7.05 10.33
CA TYR A 111 -3.62 -6.48 8.99
C TYR A 111 -4.46 -5.23 8.82
N THR A 112 -3.90 -4.25 8.12
CA THR A 112 -4.57 -3.01 7.75
C THR A 112 -4.29 -2.68 6.28
N ILE A 113 -5.02 -1.71 5.74
CA ILE A 113 -4.91 -1.34 4.32
C ILE A 113 -3.79 -0.31 4.04
N CYS A 114 -3.32 0.40 5.06
CA CYS A 114 -2.23 1.39 4.93
C CYS A 114 -1.61 1.72 6.29
N GLY A 115 -0.47 2.43 6.27
CA GLY A 115 0.24 2.85 7.49
C GLY A 115 -0.60 3.72 8.42
N SER A 116 -1.40 4.64 7.87
CA SER A 116 -2.26 5.51 8.68
C SER A 116 -3.30 4.72 9.48
N THR A 117 -3.96 3.76 8.85
CA THR A 117 -4.92 2.88 9.55
C THR A 117 -4.22 1.93 10.52
N ALA A 118 -2.97 1.54 10.25
CA ALA A 118 -2.17 0.75 11.18
C ALA A 118 -1.89 1.53 12.47
N VAL A 119 -1.43 2.76 12.37
CA VAL A 119 -1.16 3.63 13.52
C VAL A 119 -2.45 3.93 14.29
N GLU A 120 -3.54 4.29 13.60
CA GLU A 120 -4.84 4.53 14.24
C GLU A 120 -5.32 3.30 15.01
N SER A 121 -5.21 2.12 14.42
CA SER A 121 -5.58 0.87 15.07
C SER A 121 -4.71 0.57 16.28
N ALA A 122 -3.39 0.79 16.19
CA ALA A 122 -2.47 0.60 17.30
C ALA A 122 -2.80 1.52 18.49
N ILE A 123 -3.12 2.78 18.22
CA ILE A 123 -3.56 3.75 19.24
C ILE A 123 -4.85 3.26 19.92
N LYS A 124 -5.85 2.84 19.16
CA LYS A 124 -7.12 2.33 19.70
C LYS A 124 -6.92 1.05 20.53
N ILE A 125 -6.06 0.13 20.06
CA ILE A 125 -5.71 -1.08 20.80
C ILE A 125 -5.02 -0.75 22.12
N ALA A 126 -4.06 0.20 22.13
CA ALA A 126 -3.38 0.61 23.35
C ALA A 126 -4.35 1.23 24.37
N MET A 127 -5.29 2.06 23.92
CA MET A 127 -6.34 2.62 24.79
C MET A 127 -7.24 1.53 25.35
N ALA A 128 -7.71 0.61 24.52
CA ALA A 128 -8.57 -0.50 24.92
C ALA A 128 -7.87 -1.43 25.92
N TYR A 129 -6.58 -1.72 25.70
CA TYR A 129 -5.76 -2.52 26.60
C TYR A 129 -5.69 -1.91 28.01
N HIS A 130 -5.37 -0.60 28.13
CA HIS A 130 -5.30 0.07 29.42
C HIS A 130 -6.66 0.20 30.08
N ALA A 131 -7.72 0.47 29.32
CA ALA A 131 -9.08 0.49 29.84
C ALA A 131 -9.51 -0.88 30.40
N ALA A 132 -9.19 -1.97 29.70
CA ALA A 132 -9.48 -3.34 30.13
C ALA A 132 -8.71 -3.73 31.41
N LYS A 133 -7.51 -3.18 31.61
CA LYS A 133 -6.72 -3.32 32.84
C LYS A 133 -7.22 -2.45 34.01
N GLY A 134 -8.26 -1.65 33.83
CA GLY A 134 -8.77 -0.73 34.83
C GLY A 134 -8.10 0.62 34.89
N ASP A 135 -7.05 0.85 34.09
CA ASP A 135 -6.32 2.14 34.02
C ASP A 135 -6.97 3.08 32.99
N LYS A 136 -8.16 3.57 33.32
CA LYS A 136 -8.95 4.44 32.43
C LYS A 136 -8.36 5.84 32.22
N LYS A 137 -7.28 6.21 32.93
CA LYS A 137 -6.63 7.52 32.80
C LYS A 137 -5.54 7.55 31.72
N ARG A 138 -5.12 6.39 31.20
CA ARG A 138 -4.11 6.29 30.13
C ARG A 138 -4.73 6.42 28.74
N PHE A 139 -5.12 7.64 28.38
CA PHE A 139 -5.68 7.97 27.06
C PHE A 139 -4.96 9.12 26.35
N ARG A 140 -3.91 9.70 26.99
CA ARG A 140 -3.13 10.77 26.37
C ARG A 140 -1.96 10.20 25.58
N PHE A 141 -1.78 10.72 24.37
CA PHE A 141 -0.65 10.43 23.52
C PHE A 141 0.20 11.68 23.34
N VAL A 142 1.51 11.52 23.30
CA VAL A 142 2.47 12.59 23.05
C VAL A 142 3.19 12.27 21.76
N GLY A 143 3.12 13.19 20.80
CA GLY A 143 3.90 13.16 19.58
C GLY A 143 5.26 13.82 19.81
N ARG A 144 6.24 13.48 19.01
CA ARG A 144 7.52 14.16 18.93
C ARG A 144 7.52 15.04 17.69
N ASP A 145 7.97 16.28 17.84
CA ASP A 145 8.22 17.20 16.73
C ASP A 145 9.46 16.78 15.93
#